data_3b4358a12f6c6784be843850b8705bdd
#
_entry.id   3b4358a12f6c6784be843850b8705bdd
#
_cell.length_a   1.000
_cell.length_b   1.000
_cell.length_c   1.000
_cell.angle_alpha   90.00
_cell.angle_beta   90.00
_cell.angle_gamma   90.00
#
_symmetry.space_group_name_H-M   'P 1'
#
loop_
_entity.id
_entity.type
_entity.pdbx_description
1 polymer ?
#
loop_
_entity_poly.entity_id
_entity_poly.type
_entity_poly.pdbx_seq_one_letter_code
_entity_poly.pdbx_strand_id
1 'polypeptide(L)'
;MELKGTKTEKNLWEAFAGESQARNKYTYFASMAKKEGYEQLAAIFEETAGNEKEHAKIWFKLLCGGAIPDTLTCLDMAAGGEHDEWTEMYPRMAKEAKEEGFNQIAALFTMVAQIEKEHEERYLKLAQNIEDGT
;
A
#
# COMPACT_ATOMS: atom_id res chain seq x y z
N MET A 1 -14.70 -13.05 -20.28
CA MET A 1 -13.37 -12.62 -20.71
C MET A 1 -12.46 -12.52 -19.49
N GLU A 2 -11.31 -13.17 -19.55
CA GLU A 2 -10.41 -13.16 -18.42
C GLU A 2 -9.47 -11.97 -18.46
N LEU A 3 -9.29 -11.35 -17.30
CA LEU A 3 -8.44 -10.19 -17.15
C LEU A 3 -6.94 -10.53 -17.11
N LYS A 4 -6.63 -11.70 -16.56
CA LYS A 4 -5.24 -12.13 -16.32
C LYS A 4 -4.39 -12.11 -17.59
N GLY A 5 -3.22 -11.49 -17.49
CA GLY A 5 -2.26 -11.42 -18.59
C GLY A 5 -2.55 -10.36 -19.64
N THR A 6 -3.61 -9.58 -19.48
CA THR A 6 -3.99 -8.56 -20.45
C THR A 6 -3.34 -7.21 -20.16
N LYS A 7 -3.31 -6.35 -21.16
CA LYS A 7 -2.89 -4.96 -20.98
C LYS A 7 -3.84 -4.23 -20.03
N THR A 8 -5.11 -4.60 -20.04
CA THR A 8 -6.11 -4.00 -19.15
C THR A 8 -5.79 -4.31 -17.68
N GLU A 9 -5.38 -5.53 -17.36
CA GLU A 9 -4.95 -5.87 -16.01
C GLU A 9 -3.77 -4.99 -15.57
N LYS A 10 -2.78 -4.85 -16.44
CA LYS A 10 -1.61 -4.00 -16.16
C LYS A 10 -2.03 -2.56 -15.93
N ASN A 11 -2.98 -2.05 -16.77
CA ASN A 11 -3.49 -0.70 -16.62
C ASN A 11 -4.25 -0.51 -15.30
N LEU A 12 -4.99 -1.52 -14.86
CA LEU A 12 -5.68 -1.45 -13.58
C LEU A 12 -4.70 -1.35 -12.40
N TRP A 13 -3.59 -2.09 -12.44
CA TRP A 13 -2.55 -1.98 -11.42
C TRP A 13 -1.91 -0.59 -11.44
N GLU A 14 -1.64 -0.04 -12.61
CA GLU A 14 -1.07 1.29 -12.75
C GLU A 14 -2.02 2.35 -12.23
N ALA A 15 -3.31 2.24 -12.58
CA ALA A 15 -4.33 3.16 -12.10
C ALA A 15 -4.49 3.09 -10.58
N PHE A 16 -4.52 1.87 -10.03
CA PHE A 16 -4.59 1.68 -8.59
C PHE A 16 -3.39 2.31 -7.88
N ALA A 17 -2.19 2.11 -8.41
CA ALA A 17 -0.97 2.69 -7.84
C ALA A 17 -1.01 4.22 -7.88
N GLY A 18 -1.44 4.79 -9.01
CA GLY A 18 -1.53 6.24 -9.17
C GLY A 18 -2.51 6.87 -8.18
N GLU A 19 -3.70 6.30 -8.07
CA GLU A 19 -4.73 6.80 -7.16
C GLU A 19 -4.28 6.66 -5.69
N SER A 20 -3.63 5.55 -5.36
CA SER A 20 -3.14 5.30 -4.01
C SER A 20 -2.06 6.32 -3.62
N GLN A 21 -1.17 6.65 -4.53
CA GLN A 21 -0.16 7.69 -4.31
C GLN A 21 -0.80 9.07 -4.14
N ALA A 22 -1.76 9.40 -5.01
CA ALA A 22 -2.47 10.68 -4.94
C ALA A 22 -3.19 10.83 -3.61
N ARG A 23 -3.86 9.77 -3.14
CA ARG A 23 -4.56 9.78 -1.87
C ARG A 23 -3.62 10.15 -0.71
N ASN A 24 -2.47 9.50 -0.65
CA ASN A 24 -1.52 9.78 0.43
C ASN A 24 -0.93 11.18 0.32
N LYS A 25 -0.54 11.59 -0.89
CA LYS A 25 0.01 12.93 -1.12
C LYS A 25 -0.97 14.01 -0.70
N TYR A 26 -2.25 13.88 -1.07
CA TYR A 26 -3.25 14.88 -0.74
C TYR A 26 -3.53 14.95 0.75
N THR A 27 -3.45 13.81 1.46
CA THR A 27 -3.54 13.81 2.92
C THR A 27 -2.37 14.60 3.53
N TYR A 28 -1.16 14.44 3.00
CA TYR A 28 0.02 15.19 3.46
C TYR A 28 -0.11 16.68 3.12
N PHE A 29 -0.63 16.98 1.93
CA PHE A 29 -0.84 18.37 1.50
C PHE A 29 -1.88 19.06 2.39
N ALA A 30 -2.95 18.34 2.75
CA ALA A 30 -3.97 18.84 3.66
C ALA A 30 -3.37 19.20 5.01
N SER A 31 -2.51 18.33 5.53
CA SER A 31 -1.82 18.56 6.81
C SER A 31 -0.96 19.82 6.76
N MET A 32 -0.22 20.00 5.68
CA MET A 32 0.62 21.19 5.51
C MET A 32 -0.23 22.47 5.38
N ALA A 33 -1.31 22.41 4.58
CA ALA A 33 -2.22 23.54 4.40
C ALA A 33 -2.83 23.97 5.75
N LYS A 34 -3.22 22.99 6.56
CA LYS A 34 -3.79 23.24 7.87
C LYS A 34 -2.77 23.91 8.81
N LYS A 35 -1.55 23.41 8.78
CA LYS A 35 -0.44 23.97 9.59
C LYS A 35 -0.16 25.41 9.21
N GLU A 36 -0.31 25.77 7.94
CA GLU A 36 -0.09 27.13 7.44
C GLU A 36 -1.32 28.03 7.55
N GLY A 37 -2.42 27.51 8.08
CA GLY A 37 -3.63 28.29 8.32
C GLY A 37 -4.62 28.32 7.16
N TYR A 38 -4.42 27.52 6.13
CA TYR A 38 -5.30 27.44 4.97
C TYR A 38 -6.37 26.36 5.15
N GLU A 39 -7.35 26.63 6.02
CA GLU A 39 -8.37 25.63 6.38
C GLU A 39 -9.22 25.19 5.22
N GLN A 40 -9.60 26.08 4.31
CA GLN A 40 -10.40 25.75 3.14
C GLN A 40 -9.63 24.86 2.18
N LEU A 41 -8.35 25.17 1.94
CA LEU A 41 -7.50 24.36 1.06
C LEU A 41 -7.28 22.97 1.68
N ALA A 42 -7.08 22.91 3.00
CA ALA A 42 -6.94 21.64 3.69
C ALA A 42 -8.18 20.77 3.49
N ALA A 43 -9.38 21.35 3.64
CA ALA A 43 -10.64 20.63 3.46
C ALA A 43 -10.78 20.10 2.02
N ILE A 44 -10.37 20.87 1.03
CA ILE A 44 -10.42 20.45 -0.38
C ILE A 44 -9.46 19.29 -0.63
N PHE A 45 -8.25 19.35 -0.09
CA PHE A 45 -7.29 18.24 -0.21
C PHE A 45 -7.81 16.96 0.47
N GLU A 46 -8.43 17.08 1.63
CA GLU A 46 -9.00 15.94 2.34
C GLU A 46 -10.15 15.30 1.55
N GLU A 47 -11.03 16.13 0.98
CA GLU A 47 -12.13 15.66 0.15
C GLU A 47 -11.60 14.94 -1.08
N THR A 48 -10.62 15.54 -1.76
CA THR A 48 -10.01 14.92 -2.95
C THR A 48 -9.31 13.62 -2.61
N ALA A 49 -8.61 13.57 -1.47
CA ALA A 49 -7.98 12.33 -0.99
C ALA A 49 -9.02 11.22 -0.81
N GLY A 50 -10.20 11.56 -0.27
CA GLY A 50 -11.30 10.62 -0.13
C GLY A 50 -11.82 10.12 -1.48
N ASN A 51 -11.90 11.00 -2.48
CA ASN A 51 -12.29 10.63 -3.84
C ASN A 51 -11.27 9.68 -4.46
N GLU A 52 -9.97 9.97 -4.29
CA GLU A 52 -8.92 9.12 -4.83
C GLU A 52 -8.93 7.73 -4.20
N LYS A 53 -9.24 7.64 -2.90
CA LYS A 53 -9.41 6.37 -2.19
C LYS A 53 -10.53 5.53 -2.84
N GLU A 54 -11.65 6.16 -3.15
CA GLU A 54 -12.78 5.46 -3.76
C GLU A 54 -12.48 5.02 -5.20
N HIS A 55 -11.74 5.84 -5.96
CA HIS A 55 -11.30 5.45 -7.30
C HIS A 55 -10.36 4.24 -7.23
N ALA A 56 -9.39 4.27 -6.30
CA ALA A 56 -8.47 3.14 -6.10
C ALA A 56 -9.25 1.87 -5.77
N LYS A 57 -10.30 1.98 -4.97
CA LYS A 57 -11.14 0.84 -4.59
C LYS A 57 -11.83 0.23 -5.80
N ILE A 58 -12.30 1.05 -6.75
CA ILE A 58 -12.93 0.56 -7.99
C ILE A 58 -11.94 -0.35 -8.74
N TRP A 59 -10.72 0.15 -8.95
CA TRP A 59 -9.70 -0.62 -9.66
C TRP A 59 -9.30 -1.88 -8.91
N PHE A 60 -9.16 -1.78 -7.61
CA PHE A 60 -8.78 -2.92 -6.78
C PHE A 60 -9.85 -4.02 -6.77
N LYS A 61 -11.12 -3.64 -6.69
CA LYS A 61 -12.22 -4.62 -6.78
C LYS A 61 -12.17 -5.41 -8.09
N LEU A 62 -11.94 -4.70 -9.20
CA LEU A 62 -11.84 -5.36 -10.50
C LEU A 62 -10.66 -6.33 -10.54
N LEU A 63 -9.54 -5.94 -9.93
CA LEU A 63 -8.36 -6.81 -9.83
C LEU A 63 -8.63 -8.04 -8.96
N CYS A 64 -9.55 -7.94 -8.01
CA CYS A 64 -9.94 -9.05 -7.13
C CYS A 64 -11.11 -9.87 -7.69
N GLY A 65 -11.49 -9.66 -8.94
CA GLY A 65 -12.58 -10.42 -9.55
C GLY A 65 -13.97 -9.84 -9.30
N GLY A 66 -14.07 -8.61 -8.87
CA GLY A 66 -15.33 -7.89 -8.72
C GLY A 66 -15.70 -7.47 -7.31
N ALA A 67 -15.03 -7.99 -6.30
CA ALA A 67 -15.31 -7.65 -4.90
C ALA A 67 -14.06 -7.80 -4.05
N ILE A 68 -14.01 -7.06 -2.94
CA ILE A 68 -12.96 -7.25 -1.94
C ILE A 68 -13.18 -8.64 -1.34
N PRO A 69 -12.12 -9.47 -1.22
CA PRO A 69 -12.28 -10.83 -0.70
C PRO A 69 -12.62 -10.86 0.79
N ASP A 70 -12.90 -12.04 1.31
CA ASP A 70 -13.21 -12.22 2.72
C ASP A 70 -12.00 -11.92 3.61
N THR A 71 -12.23 -11.85 4.92
CA THR A 71 -11.21 -11.44 5.88
C THR A 71 -10.00 -12.37 5.87
N LEU A 72 -10.21 -13.67 5.82
CA LEU A 72 -9.10 -14.63 5.81
C LEU A 72 -8.23 -14.43 4.56
N THR A 73 -8.86 -14.28 3.41
CA THR A 73 -8.14 -14.01 2.16
C THR A 73 -7.41 -12.66 2.23
N CYS A 74 -8.03 -11.64 2.81
CA CYS A 74 -7.37 -10.34 3.00
C CYS A 74 -6.12 -10.47 3.86
N LEU A 75 -6.18 -11.27 4.94
CA LEU A 75 -5.02 -11.50 5.80
C LEU A 75 -3.90 -12.21 5.05
N ASP A 76 -4.24 -13.20 4.24
CA ASP A 76 -3.25 -13.92 3.44
C ASP A 76 -2.61 -13.01 2.40
N MET A 77 -3.39 -12.17 1.74
CA MET A 77 -2.88 -11.19 0.77
C MET A 77 -1.97 -10.17 1.45
N ALA A 78 -2.38 -9.68 2.63
CA ALA A 78 -1.58 -8.73 3.39
C ALA A 78 -0.25 -9.35 3.81
N ALA A 79 -0.28 -10.57 4.34
CA ALA A 79 0.94 -11.29 4.74
C ALA A 79 1.86 -11.49 3.54
N GLY A 80 1.30 -11.85 2.37
CA GLY A 80 2.09 -12.04 1.14
C GLY A 80 2.75 -10.75 0.67
N GLY A 81 2.03 -9.63 0.73
CA GLY A 81 2.58 -8.32 0.37
C GLY A 81 3.71 -7.91 1.30
N GLU A 82 3.52 -8.06 2.60
CA GLU A 82 4.56 -7.77 3.59
C GLU A 82 5.78 -8.65 3.37
N HIS A 83 5.55 -9.95 3.09
CA HIS A 83 6.63 -10.91 2.84
C HIS A 83 7.50 -10.47 1.66
N ASP A 84 6.89 -10.10 0.55
CA ASP A 84 7.62 -9.65 -0.64
C ASP A 84 8.40 -8.37 -0.35
N GLU A 85 7.82 -7.46 0.42
CA GLU A 85 8.45 -6.20 0.76
C GLU A 85 9.70 -6.38 1.62
N TRP A 86 9.65 -7.22 2.66
CA TRP A 86 10.81 -7.35 3.56
C TRP A 86 11.84 -8.36 3.11
N THR A 87 11.48 -9.33 2.25
CA THR A 87 12.44 -10.32 1.75
C THR A 87 13.13 -9.89 0.46
N GLU A 88 12.45 -9.14 -0.39
CA GLU A 88 12.94 -8.81 -1.72
C GLU A 88 13.04 -7.31 -2.00
N MET A 89 11.91 -6.60 -1.91
CA MET A 89 11.85 -5.20 -2.34
C MET A 89 12.77 -4.28 -1.53
N TYR A 90 12.54 -4.21 -0.21
CA TYR A 90 13.33 -3.30 0.62
C TYR A 90 14.78 -3.70 0.77
N PRO A 91 15.16 -5.00 0.90
CA PRO A 91 16.57 -5.36 0.89
C PRO A 91 17.28 -4.95 -0.40
N ARG A 92 16.64 -5.12 -1.55
CA ARG A 92 17.20 -4.69 -2.83
C ARG A 92 17.37 -3.18 -2.87
N MET A 93 16.36 -2.43 -2.46
CA MET A 93 16.40 -0.97 -2.44
C MET A 93 17.45 -0.45 -1.47
N ALA A 94 17.60 -1.09 -0.30
CA ALA A 94 18.63 -0.72 0.67
C ALA A 94 20.04 -0.92 0.09
N LYS A 95 20.24 -2.03 -0.60
CA LYS A 95 21.53 -2.33 -1.24
C LYS A 95 21.85 -1.29 -2.31
N GLU A 96 20.90 -1.01 -3.19
CA GLU A 96 21.07 -0.03 -4.26
C GLU A 96 21.36 1.37 -3.70
N ALA A 97 20.62 1.78 -2.67
CA ALA A 97 20.84 3.07 -2.03
C ALA A 97 22.25 3.17 -1.44
N LYS A 98 22.70 2.12 -0.79
CA LYS A 98 24.05 2.08 -0.20
C LYS A 98 25.13 2.16 -1.27
N GLU A 99 24.96 1.43 -2.36
CA GLU A 99 25.88 1.44 -3.49
C GLU A 99 25.99 2.83 -4.12
N GLU A 100 24.89 3.59 -4.12
CA GLU A 100 24.86 4.94 -4.65
C GLU A 100 25.26 6.01 -3.64
N GLY A 101 25.60 5.62 -2.42
CA GLY A 101 26.07 6.53 -1.38
C GLY A 101 24.98 7.12 -0.48
N PHE A 102 23.74 6.67 -0.63
CA PHE A 102 22.61 7.15 0.19
C PHE A 102 22.45 6.30 1.45
N ASN A 103 23.44 6.38 2.34
CA ASN A 103 23.51 5.52 3.52
C ASN A 103 22.33 5.69 4.48
N GLN A 104 21.84 6.92 4.65
CA GLN A 104 20.71 7.19 5.53
C GLN A 104 19.42 6.60 4.96
N ILE A 105 19.23 6.74 3.65
CA ILE A 105 18.05 6.17 2.98
C ILE A 105 18.12 4.64 3.04
N ALA A 106 19.29 4.06 2.84
CA ALA A 106 19.48 2.61 2.95
C ALA A 106 19.10 2.12 4.34
N ALA A 107 19.49 2.85 5.40
CA ALA A 107 19.12 2.50 6.77
C ALA A 107 17.61 2.55 6.99
N LEU A 108 16.93 3.53 6.38
CA LEU A 108 15.47 3.64 6.47
C LEU A 108 14.78 2.46 5.77
N PHE A 109 15.25 2.06 4.60
CA PHE A 109 14.71 0.89 3.91
C PHE A 109 14.85 -0.37 4.77
N THR A 110 16.02 -0.56 5.39
CA THR A 110 16.28 -1.71 6.26
C THR A 110 15.36 -1.70 7.49
N MET A 111 15.17 -0.52 8.09
CA MET A 111 14.30 -0.37 9.25
C MET A 111 12.85 -0.71 8.91
N VAL A 112 12.36 -0.20 7.78
CA VAL A 112 10.99 -0.47 7.34
C VAL A 112 10.82 -1.96 7.02
N ALA A 113 11.83 -2.60 6.39
CA ALA A 113 11.79 -4.03 6.12
C ALA A 113 11.57 -4.83 7.40
N GLN A 114 12.23 -4.45 8.51
CA GLN A 114 12.06 -5.13 9.79
C GLN A 114 10.62 -4.97 10.33
N ILE A 115 10.03 -3.79 10.15
CA ILE A 115 8.64 -3.52 10.55
C ILE A 115 7.70 -4.38 9.70
N GLU A 116 7.95 -4.48 8.38
CA GLU A 116 7.13 -5.30 7.48
C GLU A 116 7.18 -6.78 7.87
N LYS A 117 8.32 -7.27 8.33
CA LYS A 117 8.48 -8.64 8.83
C LYS A 117 7.58 -8.87 10.04
N GLU A 118 7.53 -7.91 10.95
CA GLU A 118 6.66 -7.99 12.13
C GLU A 118 5.19 -7.98 11.73
N HIS A 119 4.82 -7.18 10.70
CA HIS A 119 3.47 -7.15 10.17
C HIS A 119 3.08 -8.51 9.61
N GLU A 120 3.95 -9.14 8.85
CA GLU A 120 3.70 -10.47 8.29
C GLU A 120 3.42 -11.48 9.41
N GLU A 121 4.28 -11.52 10.42
CA GLU A 121 4.12 -12.44 11.55
C GLU A 121 2.77 -12.25 12.23
N ARG A 122 2.34 -11.00 12.41
CA ARG A 122 1.05 -10.67 13.01
C ARG A 122 -0.11 -11.15 12.16
N TYR A 123 -0.07 -10.91 10.84
CA TYR A 123 -1.13 -11.33 9.94
C TYR A 123 -1.25 -12.83 9.85
N LEU A 124 -0.12 -13.55 9.82
CA LEU A 124 -0.12 -15.02 9.79
C LEU A 124 -0.72 -15.58 11.07
N LYS A 125 -0.40 -15.00 12.21
CA LYS A 125 -0.97 -15.43 13.48
C LYS A 125 -2.48 -15.19 13.53
N LEU A 126 -2.93 -14.03 13.06
CA LEU A 126 -4.37 -13.71 13.02
C LEU A 126 -5.12 -14.63 12.07
N ALA A 127 -4.53 -14.96 10.93
CA ALA A 127 -5.11 -15.92 9.99
C ALA A 127 -5.24 -17.30 10.62
N GLN A 128 -4.20 -17.73 11.34
CA GLN A 128 -4.22 -19.01 12.04
C GLN A 128 -5.31 -19.04 13.12
N ASN A 129 -5.51 -17.94 13.84
CA ASN A 129 -6.55 -17.83 14.85
C ASN A 129 -7.95 -17.99 14.23
N ILE A 130 -8.17 -17.40 13.06
CA ILE A 130 -9.46 -17.55 12.37
C ILE A 130 -9.68 -19.02 11.98
N GLU A 131 -8.66 -19.67 11.42
CA GLU A 131 -8.74 -21.09 11.05
C GLU A 131 -9.01 -21.98 12.25
N ASP A 132 -8.44 -21.65 13.41
CA ASP A 132 -8.59 -22.42 14.65
C ASP A 132 -9.88 -22.06 15.41
N GLY A 133 -10.62 -21.07 14.95
CA GLY A 133 -11.84 -20.61 15.62
C GLY A 133 -11.57 -19.83 16.90
N THR A 134 -10.38 -19.28 17.04
CA THR A 134 -10.00 -18.45 18.20
C THR A 134 -9.75 -16.99 17.80
#